data_6db36f7c8b94ecd85a0ccfeb0a760411
#
_entry.id   6db36f7c8b94ecd85a0ccfeb0a760411
#
_cell.length_a   1.000
_cell.length_b   1.000
_cell.length_c   1.000
_cell.angle_alpha   90.00
_cell.angle_beta   90.00
_cell.angle_gamma   90.00
#
_symmetry.space_group_name_H-M   'P 1'
#
loop_
_entity.id
_entity.type
_entity.pdbx_description
1 polymer ?
#
loop_
_entity_poly.entity_id
_entity_poly.type
_entity_poly.pdbx_seq_one_letter_code
_entity_poly.pdbx_strand_id
1 'polypeptide(L)'
;MPNYTRHTDFLKDKQFIRWQLAPDEELEAHWEGFIKQNPELKIALQQAIDYLKTTGLNKSTLNEDERIRLLNEIQSTVERSLKRIKSRRLIQLSVASCAAITLLIIGLNHFVFQEKGTLFSPEQELIVGSLLNNEDIQLITDEKSLSFQNDVQMEFDESGKAKITQGNNGGKTAELTGSKQNTLIVPYGKRSTLTLSDGSKVWLNSGSVLEFPAQFTENKREVRLASGEIYIEVAPDSQKPFHVSTSDFNVKVYGTKFNVSAYADSPRSVVLVEGRVSLKPVNKKEIFLSPSEQAVYSDNGTFNTQKVDVNQFISWKNGYLEFDKTPMTEVLKQIGRYYNLSFDLDNDVNLQKRTCTGKIYLSENMDNVMTTVGILSSTKYIKDNNQVYIINEPN
;
A
#
# COMPACT_ATOMS: atom_id res chain seq x y z
N MET A 1 -16.59 27.89 -20.21
CA MET A 1 -16.16 26.64 -20.82
C MET A 1 -14.68 26.48 -20.56
N PRO A 2 -14.18 25.29 -20.21
CA PRO A 2 -12.72 25.09 -20.05
C PRO A 2 -12.02 25.39 -21.37
N ASN A 3 -10.88 26.08 -21.30
CA ASN A 3 -10.07 26.44 -22.46
C ASN A 3 -9.17 25.25 -22.80
N TYR A 4 -9.59 24.37 -23.70
CA TYR A 4 -8.79 23.25 -24.17
C TYR A 4 -7.78 23.74 -25.21
N THR A 5 -6.49 23.46 -24.99
CA THR A 5 -5.40 23.75 -25.94
C THR A 5 -4.49 22.54 -26.14
N ARG A 6 -4.40 21.64 -25.16
CA ARG A 6 -3.52 20.48 -25.17
C ARG A 6 -4.28 19.23 -24.71
N HIS A 7 -3.77 18.04 -25.05
CA HIS A 7 -4.33 16.75 -24.60
C HIS A 7 -4.45 16.66 -23.07
N THR A 8 -3.54 17.30 -22.31
CA THR A 8 -3.56 17.35 -20.84
C THR A 8 -4.76 18.12 -20.28
N ASP A 9 -5.39 19.01 -21.05
CA ASP A 9 -6.53 19.77 -20.57
C ASP A 9 -7.78 18.89 -20.58
N PHE A 10 -7.91 17.98 -21.54
CA PHE A 10 -8.97 16.96 -21.57
C PHE A 10 -8.82 15.98 -20.42
N LEU A 11 -7.59 15.60 -20.05
CA LEU A 11 -7.34 14.69 -18.93
C LEU A 11 -7.68 15.31 -17.55
N LYS A 12 -7.85 16.63 -17.47
CA LYS A 12 -8.33 17.32 -16.26
C LYS A 12 -9.85 17.48 -16.23
N ASP A 13 -10.53 17.25 -17.35
CA ASP A 13 -11.97 17.40 -17.43
C ASP A 13 -12.68 16.13 -16.94
N LYS A 14 -13.50 16.31 -15.90
CA LYS A 14 -14.26 15.21 -15.31
C LYS A 14 -15.29 14.61 -16.27
N GLN A 15 -15.88 15.43 -17.17
CA GLN A 15 -16.83 14.93 -18.16
C GLN A 15 -16.13 14.13 -19.25
N PHE A 16 -14.93 14.56 -19.67
CA PHE A 16 -14.11 13.81 -20.61
C PHE A 16 -13.70 12.43 -20.04
N ILE A 17 -13.19 12.42 -18.80
CA ILE A 17 -12.81 11.17 -18.12
C ILE A 17 -14.02 10.25 -17.96
N ARG A 18 -15.19 10.82 -17.56
CA ARG A 18 -16.43 10.06 -17.43
C ARG A 18 -16.86 9.45 -18.77
N TRP A 19 -16.79 10.21 -19.85
CA TRP A 19 -17.10 9.71 -21.19
C TRP A 19 -16.19 8.54 -21.61
N GLN A 20 -14.89 8.58 -21.28
CA GLN A 20 -13.97 7.50 -21.64
C GLN A 20 -14.10 6.25 -20.75
N LEU A 21 -14.54 6.38 -19.50
CA LEU A 21 -14.65 5.26 -18.55
C LEU A 21 -16.06 4.65 -18.52
N ALA A 22 -17.09 5.45 -18.73
CA ALA A 22 -18.51 5.04 -18.68
C ALA A 22 -19.32 5.89 -19.66
N PRO A 23 -19.21 5.64 -20.97
CA PRO A 23 -19.95 6.38 -22.00
C PRO A 23 -21.46 6.17 -21.83
N ASP A 24 -22.21 7.26 -21.97
CA ASP A 24 -23.67 7.26 -22.14
C ASP A 24 -24.05 8.09 -23.37
N GLU A 25 -25.27 7.94 -23.85
CA GLU A 25 -25.72 8.60 -25.10
C GLU A 25 -25.63 10.14 -25.04
N GLU A 26 -25.79 10.72 -23.84
CA GLU A 26 -25.70 12.17 -23.63
C GLU A 26 -24.25 12.66 -23.75
N LEU A 27 -23.32 11.94 -23.15
CA LEU A 27 -21.88 12.26 -23.21
C LEU A 27 -21.31 12.01 -24.61
N GLU A 28 -21.74 10.96 -25.30
CA GLU A 28 -21.33 10.72 -26.69
C GLU A 28 -21.79 11.85 -27.61
N ALA A 29 -23.06 12.22 -27.54
CA ALA A 29 -23.59 13.33 -28.29
C ALA A 29 -22.92 14.66 -27.99
N HIS A 30 -22.59 14.90 -26.71
CA HIS A 30 -21.85 16.09 -26.26
C HIS A 30 -20.45 16.17 -26.90
N TRP A 31 -19.66 15.12 -26.79
CA TRP A 31 -18.29 15.11 -27.31
C TRP A 31 -18.21 15.05 -28.83
N GLU A 32 -19.15 14.38 -29.51
CA GLU A 32 -19.29 14.47 -30.97
C GLU A 32 -19.64 15.89 -31.43
N GLY A 33 -20.56 16.56 -30.73
CA GLY A 33 -20.93 17.95 -30.99
C GLY A 33 -19.73 18.90 -30.74
N PHE A 34 -18.98 18.68 -29.67
CA PHE A 34 -17.79 19.45 -29.36
C PHE A 34 -16.70 19.36 -30.44
N ILE A 35 -16.44 18.13 -30.96
CA ILE A 35 -15.45 17.94 -32.04
C ILE A 35 -15.89 18.60 -33.34
N LYS A 36 -17.19 18.56 -33.65
CA LYS A 36 -17.73 19.22 -34.84
C LYS A 36 -17.58 20.74 -34.80
N GLN A 37 -17.67 21.32 -33.60
CA GLN A 37 -17.51 22.77 -33.39
C GLN A 37 -16.05 23.21 -33.27
N ASN A 38 -15.14 22.30 -32.88
CA ASN A 38 -13.72 22.59 -32.65
C ASN A 38 -12.84 21.57 -33.38
N PRO A 39 -12.80 21.55 -34.70
CA PRO A 39 -12.08 20.53 -35.48
C PRO A 39 -10.57 20.58 -35.27
N GLU A 40 -10.01 21.73 -34.87
CA GLU A 40 -8.60 21.93 -34.54
C GLU A 40 -8.17 21.16 -33.29
N LEU A 41 -9.08 20.88 -32.36
CA LEU A 41 -8.81 20.16 -31.12
C LEU A 41 -8.90 18.63 -31.26
N LYS A 42 -9.30 18.14 -32.44
CA LYS A 42 -9.48 16.69 -32.69
C LYS A 42 -8.22 15.88 -32.41
N ILE A 43 -7.05 16.41 -32.79
CA ILE A 43 -5.74 15.75 -32.57
C ILE A 43 -5.43 15.68 -31.07
N ALA A 44 -5.60 16.79 -30.33
CA ALA A 44 -5.35 16.82 -28.91
C ALA A 44 -6.31 15.91 -28.12
N LEU A 45 -7.57 15.85 -28.52
CA LEU A 45 -8.55 14.95 -27.93
C LEU A 45 -8.20 13.49 -28.21
N GLN A 46 -7.80 13.14 -29.44
CA GLN A 46 -7.37 11.78 -29.78
C GLN A 46 -6.15 11.36 -28.97
N GLN A 47 -5.17 12.26 -28.79
CA GLN A 47 -4.00 12.01 -27.94
C GLN A 47 -4.40 11.76 -26.47
N ALA A 48 -5.39 12.46 -25.94
CA ALA A 48 -5.91 12.22 -24.61
C ALA A 48 -6.60 10.85 -24.49
N ILE A 49 -7.37 10.44 -25.49
CA ILE A 49 -7.99 9.10 -25.56
C ILE A 49 -6.93 8.01 -25.62
N ASP A 50 -5.93 8.17 -26.48
CA ASP A 50 -4.85 7.18 -26.64
C ASP A 50 -3.99 7.09 -25.37
N TYR A 51 -3.77 8.20 -24.69
CA TYR A 51 -3.11 8.22 -23.38
C TYR A 51 -3.88 7.40 -22.35
N LEU A 52 -5.21 7.58 -22.23
CA LEU A 52 -6.03 6.79 -21.31
C LEU A 52 -6.06 5.30 -21.67
N LYS A 53 -6.03 4.96 -22.96
CA LYS A 53 -5.95 3.57 -23.43
C LYS A 53 -4.60 2.92 -23.14
N THR A 54 -3.51 3.65 -23.32
CA THR A 54 -2.15 3.15 -23.06
C THR A 54 -1.84 3.03 -21.58
N THR A 55 -2.39 3.89 -20.74
CA THR A 55 -2.25 3.82 -19.28
C THR A 55 -3.05 2.68 -18.64
N GLY A 56 -3.81 1.93 -19.44
CA GLY A 56 -4.52 0.73 -18.96
C GLY A 56 -5.78 0.99 -18.14
N LEU A 57 -6.16 2.25 -17.94
CA LEU A 57 -7.38 2.64 -17.21
C LEU A 57 -8.67 2.11 -17.89
N ASN A 58 -8.59 1.76 -19.16
CA ASN A 58 -9.72 1.25 -19.93
C ASN A 58 -9.69 -0.29 -20.13
N LYS A 59 -8.75 -1.02 -19.48
CA LYS A 59 -8.60 -2.49 -19.62
C LYS A 59 -9.26 -3.30 -18.51
N SER A 60 -9.80 -2.67 -17.45
CA SER A 60 -10.53 -3.43 -16.44
C SER A 60 -11.95 -3.71 -16.95
N THR A 61 -12.26 -4.98 -17.15
CA THR A 61 -13.61 -5.50 -17.36
C THR A 61 -14.39 -5.39 -16.05
N LEU A 62 -14.71 -4.16 -15.63
CA LEU A 62 -15.71 -3.96 -14.59
C LEU A 62 -17.07 -4.35 -15.19
N ASN A 63 -17.81 -5.20 -14.48
CA ASN A 63 -19.18 -5.53 -14.79
C ASN A 63 -20.04 -4.25 -14.73
N GLU A 64 -21.09 -4.14 -15.57
CA GLU A 64 -21.94 -2.95 -15.62
C GLU A 64 -22.51 -2.56 -14.24
N ASP A 65 -22.88 -3.51 -13.42
CA ASP A 65 -23.34 -3.29 -12.04
C ASP A 65 -22.28 -2.67 -11.12
N GLU A 66 -21.02 -3.03 -11.31
CA GLU A 66 -19.89 -2.43 -10.56
C GLU A 66 -19.60 -1.01 -11.02
N ARG A 67 -19.77 -0.73 -12.32
CA ARG A 67 -19.69 0.64 -12.90
C ARG A 67 -20.76 1.56 -12.33
N ILE A 68 -22.01 1.08 -12.29
CA ILE A 68 -23.16 1.85 -11.78
C ILE A 68 -23.00 2.12 -10.27
N ARG A 69 -22.54 1.15 -9.49
CA ARG A 69 -22.26 1.34 -8.07
C ARG A 69 -21.17 2.38 -7.82
N LEU A 70 -20.07 2.32 -8.58
CA LEU A 70 -18.96 3.28 -8.47
C LEU A 70 -19.41 4.70 -8.82
N LEU A 71 -20.21 4.88 -9.88
CA LEU A 71 -20.76 6.18 -10.28
C LEU A 71 -21.71 6.74 -9.22
N ASN A 72 -22.61 5.92 -8.66
CA ASN A 72 -23.52 6.34 -7.62
C ASN A 72 -22.81 6.72 -6.31
N GLU A 73 -21.71 6.02 -5.97
CA GLU A 73 -20.92 6.31 -4.79
C GLU A 73 -20.13 7.62 -4.93
N ILE A 74 -19.55 7.87 -6.11
CA ILE A 74 -18.90 9.15 -6.45
C ILE A 74 -19.92 10.30 -6.39
N GLN A 75 -21.11 10.17 -6.99
CA GLN A 75 -22.13 11.20 -6.97
C GLN A 75 -22.64 11.50 -5.56
N SER A 76 -22.87 10.47 -4.74
CA SER A 76 -23.33 10.65 -3.35
C SER A 76 -22.30 11.35 -2.48
N THR A 77 -21.00 11.13 -2.75
CA THR A 77 -19.90 11.75 -2.03
C THR A 77 -19.75 13.24 -2.39
N VAL A 78 -19.90 13.58 -3.67
CA VAL A 78 -19.87 14.96 -4.16
C VAL A 78 -21.06 15.76 -3.63
N GLU A 79 -22.27 15.20 -3.63
CA GLU A 79 -23.47 15.89 -3.11
C GLU A 79 -23.41 16.14 -1.60
N ARG A 80 -22.83 15.20 -0.82
CA ARG A 80 -22.64 15.40 0.65
C ARG A 80 -21.63 16.50 0.94
N SER A 81 -20.59 16.66 0.13
CA SER A 81 -19.59 17.72 0.30
C SER A 81 -20.20 19.11 0.02
N LEU A 82 -21.02 19.23 -1.02
CA LEU A 82 -21.68 20.50 -1.39
C LEU A 82 -22.74 20.97 -0.35
N LYS A 83 -23.47 20.04 0.30
CA LYS A 83 -24.42 20.37 1.37
C LYS A 83 -23.76 20.85 2.66
N ARG A 84 -22.54 20.37 2.97
CA ARG A 84 -21.78 20.82 4.17
C ARG A 84 -21.26 22.26 4.07
N ILE A 85 -21.02 22.77 2.88
CA ILE A 85 -20.51 24.14 2.68
C ILE A 85 -21.59 25.19 2.96
N LYS A 86 -22.88 24.91 2.67
CA LYS A 86 -23.97 25.85 2.93
C LYS A 86 -24.34 26.00 4.41
N SER A 87 -24.16 24.96 5.23
CA SER A 87 -24.50 25.03 6.67
C SER A 87 -23.44 25.74 7.54
N ARG A 88 -22.18 25.82 7.09
CA ARG A 88 -21.10 26.47 7.85
C ARG A 88 -21.18 28.00 7.85
N ARG A 89 -21.75 28.63 6.84
CA ARG A 89 -21.91 30.10 6.78
C ARG A 89 -22.95 30.66 7.74
N LEU A 90 -23.93 29.85 8.18
CA LEU A 90 -24.96 30.31 9.16
C LEU A 90 -24.51 30.21 10.62
N ILE A 91 -23.50 29.40 10.93
CA ILE A 91 -23.00 29.22 12.33
C ILE A 91 -21.93 30.24 12.67
N GLN A 92 -21.28 30.90 11.73
CA GLN A 92 -20.23 31.89 12.00
C GLN A 92 -20.73 33.25 12.51
N LEU A 93 -22.03 33.54 12.38
CA LEU A 93 -22.61 34.80 12.83
C LEU A 93 -23.11 34.78 14.28
N SER A 94 -23.21 33.62 14.94
CA SER A 94 -23.67 33.50 16.32
C SER A 94 -22.56 33.35 17.39
N VAL A 95 -21.28 33.28 16.99
CA VAL A 95 -20.16 33.00 17.91
C VAL A 95 -19.38 34.28 18.32
N ALA A 96 -19.67 35.42 17.72
CA ALA A 96 -18.91 36.66 17.99
C ALA A 96 -19.13 37.29 19.36
N SER A 97 -20.16 36.89 20.10
CA SER A 97 -20.48 37.50 21.43
C SER A 97 -19.90 36.73 22.64
N CYS A 98 -19.49 35.47 22.47
CA CYS A 98 -18.89 34.70 23.59
C CYS A 98 -17.36 34.77 23.64
N ALA A 99 -16.70 35.27 22.60
CA ALA A 99 -15.23 35.29 22.52
C ALA A 99 -14.57 36.35 23.40
N ALA A 100 -15.28 37.43 23.76
CA ALA A 100 -14.70 38.51 24.57
C ALA A 100 -14.51 38.12 26.06
N ILE A 101 -15.37 37.26 26.60
CA ILE A 101 -15.31 36.82 28.01
C ILE A 101 -14.26 35.74 28.22
N THR A 102 -14.06 34.87 27.22
CA THR A 102 -13.04 33.82 27.29
C THR A 102 -11.63 34.35 27.16
N LEU A 103 -11.40 35.42 26.38
CA LEU A 103 -10.08 36.04 26.24
C LEU A 103 -9.62 36.74 27.54
N LEU A 104 -10.54 37.23 28.35
CA LEU A 104 -10.22 37.89 29.66
C LEU A 104 -9.82 36.82 30.70
N ILE A 105 -10.41 35.64 30.67
CA ILE A 105 -10.07 34.52 31.58
C ILE A 105 -8.73 33.89 31.18
N ILE A 106 -8.44 33.80 29.90
CA ILE A 106 -7.16 33.25 29.39
C ILE A 106 -6.01 34.20 29.68
N GLY A 107 -6.23 35.54 29.61
CA GLY A 107 -5.22 36.55 29.95
C GLY A 107 -4.80 36.53 31.41
N LEU A 108 -5.72 36.23 32.33
CA LEU A 108 -5.42 36.13 33.76
C LEU A 108 -4.70 34.81 34.13
N ASN A 109 -4.96 33.71 33.41
CA ASN A 109 -4.24 32.46 33.63
C ASN A 109 -2.82 32.46 33.04
N HIS A 110 -2.55 33.27 32.02
CA HIS A 110 -1.21 33.32 31.38
C HIS A 110 -0.18 34.05 32.27
N PHE A 111 -0.64 34.83 33.27
CA PHE A 111 0.28 35.59 34.14
C PHE A 111 0.71 34.84 35.42
N VAL A 112 0.07 33.70 35.75
CA VAL A 112 0.29 32.98 37.01
C VAL A 112 1.11 31.68 36.85
N PHE A 113 1.20 31.14 35.66
CA PHE A 113 1.99 29.89 35.41
C PHE A 113 3.07 30.08 34.37
N GLN A 114 4.15 30.76 34.75
CA GLN A 114 5.43 30.67 34.07
C GLN A 114 6.25 29.55 34.70
N GLU A 115 5.82 28.32 34.55
CA GLU A 115 6.73 27.18 34.68
C GLU A 115 7.22 26.74 33.29
N LYS A 116 8.51 26.60 33.20
CA LYS A 116 9.28 26.20 32.02
C LYS A 116 8.82 24.82 31.50
N GLY A 117 7.80 24.81 30.67
CA GLY A 117 7.49 23.67 29.83
C GLY A 117 8.37 23.73 28.60
N THR A 118 9.25 22.76 28.43
CA THR A 118 9.94 22.47 27.18
C THR A 118 8.88 22.40 26.06
N LEU A 119 8.98 23.32 25.13
CA LEU A 119 8.22 23.29 23.88
C LEU A 119 8.65 22.01 23.14
N PHE A 120 7.87 20.95 23.30
CA PHE A 120 7.85 19.89 22.32
C PHE A 120 7.26 20.50 21.07
N SER A 121 8.11 20.86 20.12
CA SER A 121 7.73 20.96 18.73
C SER A 121 7.11 19.59 18.39
N PRO A 122 5.89 19.49 17.82
CA PRO A 122 5.45 18.22 17.28
C PRO A 122 6.50 17.87 16.20
N GLU A 123 7.33 16.88 16.51
CA GLU A 123 8.18 16.27 15.48
C GLU A 123 7.22 15.88 14.36
N GLN A 124 7.44 16.45 13.20
CA GLN A 124 6.77 16.06 11.98
C GLN A 124 7.04 14.56 11.82
N GLU A 125 6.02 13.74 12.09
CA GLU A 125 6.13 12.30 11.89
C GLU A 125 6.30 12.05 10.40
N LEU A 126 7.55 11.84 10.01
CA LEU A 126 7.87 11.34 8.68
C LEU A 126 7.13 10.02 8.50
N ILE A 127 6.19 9.96 7.55
CA ILE A 127 5.50 8.71 7.24
C ILE A 127 6.45 7.85 6.40
N VAL A 128 7.46 7.27 7.07
CA VAL A 128 8.31 6.25 6.41
C VAL A 128 8.98 5.37 7.43
N GLY A 129 9.02 4.08 7.13
CA GLY A 129 9.88 3.14 7.84
C GLY A 129 11.36 3.50 7.66
N SER A 130 12.18 3.14 8.64
CA SER A 130 13.63 3.32 8.57
C SER A 130 14.17 2.65 7.30
N LEU A 131 14.75 3.45 6.42
CA LEU A 131 15.40 3.00 5.19
C LEU A 131 16.44 1.92 5.56
N LEU A 132 16.28 0.72 4.99
CA LEU A 132 17.38 -0.22 4.96
C LEU A 132 18.49 0.43 4.11
N ASN A 133 19.67 0.59 4.66
CA ASN A 133 20.78 1.36 4.06
C ASN A 133 21.31 0.80 2.72
N ASN A 134 20.72 -0.29 2.21
CA ASN A 134 21.10 -0.93 0.95
C ASN A 134 19.99 -0.83 -0.07
N GLU A 135 20.33 -0.35 -1.26
CA GLU A 135 19.41 -0.24 -2.40
C GLU A 135 19.23 -1.57 -3.15
N ASP A 136 20.10 -2.55 -2.90
CA ASP A 136 20.14 -3.84 -3.60
C ASP A 136 19.59 -4.98 -2.76
N ILE A 137 18.91 -5.95 -3.41
CA ILE A 137 18.53 -7.20 -2.76
C ILE A 137 19.80 -7.96 -2.39
N GLN A 138 19.88 -8.47 -1.16
CA GLN A 138 21.05 -9.21 -0.68
C GLN A 138 20.64 -10.61 -0.24
N LEU A 139 21.38 -11.59 -0.72
CA LEU A 139 21.38 -12.95 -0.19
C LEU A 139 22.68 -13.17 0.59
N ILE A 140 22.58 -13.28 1.90
CA ILE A 140 23.68 -13.56 2.81
C ILE A 140 23.63 -15.03 3.16
N THR A 141 24.74 -15.71 2.91
CA THR A 141 24.97 -17.13 3.26
C THR A 141 26.11 -17.21 4.25
N ASP A 142 26.36 -18.38 4.84
CA ASP A 142 27.49 -18.58 5.76
C ASP A 142 28.85 -18.26 5.11
N GLU A 143 28.94 -18.37 3.76
CA GLU A 143 30.21 -18.25 3.03
C GLU A 143 30.39 -16.90 2.33
N LYS A 144 29.29 -16.28 1.89
CA LYS A 144 29.34 -15.08 1.03
C LYS A 144 28.05 -14.26 1.07
N SER A 145 28.14 -13.02 0.62
CA SER A 145 27.01 -12.14 0.33
C SER A 145 26.93 -11.87 -1.16
N LEU A 146 25.73 -12.00 -1.71
CA LEU A 146 25.42 -11.70 -3.11
C LEU A 146 24.46 -10.53 -3.15
N SER A 147 24.70 -9.61 -4.09
CA SER A 147 23.88 -8.42 -4.29
C SER A 147 23.21 -8.42 -5.65
N PHE A 148 21.95 -8.00 -5.73
CA PHE A 148 21.13 -8.01 -6.95
C PHE A 148 20.40 -6.68 -7.10
N GLN A 149 20.65 -5.99 -8.22
CA GLN A 149 20.08 -4.66 -8.49
C GLN A 149 18.59 -4.66 -8.82
N ASN A 150 18.05 -5.78 -9.31
CA ASN A 150 16.65 -5.92 -9.69
C ASN A 150 15.98 -7.02 -8.89
N ASP A 151 14.66 -7.09 -9.01
CA ASP A 151 13.86 -8.18 -8.44
C ASP A 151 14.44 -9.53 -8.84
N VAL A 152 14.50 -10.47 -7.90
CA VAL A 152 15.08 -11.80 -8.13
C VAL A 152 14.09 -12.91 -7.82
N GLN A 153 14.20 -13.97 -8.58
CA GLN A 153 13.57 -15.25 -8.33
C GLN A 153 14.63 -16.25 -7.94
N MET A 154 14.44 -16.87 -6.78
CA MET A 154 15.35 -17.90 -6.26
C MET A 154 14.60 -19.21 -6.11
N GLU A 155 15.23 -20.30 -6.53
CA GLU A 155 14.67 -21.65 -6.43
C GLU A 155 15.69 -22.56 -5.76
N PHE A 156 15.38 -23.09 -4.59
CA PHE A 156 16.16 -24.08 -3.88
C PHE A 156 15.59 -25.47 -4.19
N ASP A 157 16.43 -26.38 -4.65
CA ASP A 157 16.05 -27.77 -4.85
C ASP A 157 16.17 -28.59 -3.54
N GLU A 158 15.71 -29.84 -3.59
CA GLU A 158 15.76 -30.75 -2.44
C GLU A 158 17.20 -31.01 -1.92
N SER A 159 18.22 -30.78 -2.77
CA SER A 159 19.63 -30.90 -2.38
C SER A 159 20.19 -29.61 -1.76
N GLY A 160 19.38 -28.54 -1.66
CA GLY A 160 19.79 -27.24 -1.13
C GLY A 160 20.61 -26.42 -2.12
N LYS A 161 20.65 -26.79 -3.41
CA LYS A 161 21.23 -25.95 -4.46
C LYS A 161 20.23 -24.88 -4.87
N ALA A 162 20.72 -23.66 -5.03
CA ALA A 162 19.91 -22.52 -5.45
C ALA A 162 20.18 -22.15 -6.90
N LYS A 163 19.11 -22.00 -7.67
CA LYS A 163 19.10 -21.34 -8.97
C LYS A 163 18.54 -19.93 -8.77
N ILE A 164 19.30 -18.92 -9.15
CA ILE A 164 18.92 -17.52 -8.99
C ILE A 164 18.77 -16.90 -10.37
N THR A 165 17.59 -16.30 -10.62
CA THR A 165 17.29 -15.61 -11.89
C THR A 165 16.99 -14.15 -11.56
N GLN A 166 17.69 -13.22 -12.21
CA GLN A 166 17.52 -11.79 -12.02
C GLN A 166 16.78 -11.18 -13.22
N GLY A 167 15.67 -10.46 -12.96
CA GLY A 167 14.87 -9.76 -13.97
C GLY A 167 13.91 -10.66 -14.75
N ASN A 168 12.94 -10.05 -15.42
CA ASN A 168 11.82 -10.74 -16.09
C ASN A 168 12.18 -11.39 -17.45
N ASN A 169 13.38 -11.15 -18.02
CA ASN A 169 13.74 -11.53 -19.38
C ASN A 169 15.04 -12.37 -19.49
N GLY A 170 15.21 -13.39 -18.64
CA GLY A 170 16.33 -14.31 -18.77
C GLY A 170 17.69 -13.73 -18.40
N GLY A 171 17.71 -12.88 -17.38
CA GLY A 171 18.92 -12.31 -16.81
C GLY A 171 19.87 -13.35 -16.21
N LYS A 172 20.98 -12.89 -15.67
CA LYS A 172 22.07 -13.73 -15.13
C LYS A 172 21.54 -14.81 -14.20
N THR A 173 21.80 -16.08 -14.55
CA THR A 173 21.55 -17.21 -13.67
C THR A 173 22.84 -17.50 -12.90
N ALA A 174 22.73 -17.59 -11.58
CA ALA A 174 23.81 -18.04 -10.71
C ALA A 174 23.38 -19.30 -9.98
N GLU A 175 24.25 -20.28 -9.91
CA GLU A 175 24.07 -21.48 -9.08
C GLU A 175 24.84 -21.33 -7.79
N LEU A 176 24.22 -21.70 -6.68
CA LEU A 176 24.81 -21.68 -5.36
C LEU A 176 24.61 -23.02 -4.68
N THR A 177 25.62 -23.48 -3.97
CA THR A 177 25.40 -24.50 -2.96
C THR A 177 24.89 -23.82 -1.72
N GLY A 178 23.69 -24.18 -1.27
CA GLY A 178 23.07 -23.55 -0.12
C GLY A 178 23.82 -23.81 1.16
N SER A 179 23.90 -22.81 2.00
CA SER A 179 24.44 -22.90 3.35
C SER A 179 23.38 -23.37 4.35
N LYS A 180 23.80 -23.74 5.55
CA LYS A 180 22.85 -24.16 6.62
C LYS A 180 21.83 -23.08 6.94
N GLN A 181 22.23 -21.81 6.87
CA GLN A 181 21.38 -20.66 7.10
C GLN A 181 21.59 -19.61 6.02
N ASN A 182 20.50 -19.08 5.47
CA ASN A 182 20.49 -18.00 4.51
C ASN A 182 19.64 -16.84 5.04
N THR A 183 20.03 -15.62 4.69
CA THR A 183 19.24 -14.42 4.96
C THR A 183 19.01 -13.69 3.64
N LEU A 184 17.73 -13.53 3.25
CA LEU A 184 17.33 -12.72 2.10
C LEU A 184 16.82 -11.37 2.60
N ILE A 185 17.49 -10.30 2.18
CA ILE A 185 17.15 -8.91 2.49
C ILE A 185 16.60 -8.27 1.22
N VAL A 186 15.35 -7.83 1.28
CA VAL A 186 14.66 -7.13 0.18
C VAL A 186 14.45 -5.68 0.62
N PRO A 187 15.18 -4.70 0.06
CA PRO A 187 15.03 -3.30 0.43
C PRO A 187 13.70 -2.71 -0.05
N TYR A 188 13.38 -1.50 0.38
CA TYR A 188 12.24 -0.76 -0.16
C TYR A 188 12.40 -0.53 -1.68
N GLY A 189 11.28 -0.53 -2.40
CA GLY A 189 11.25 -0.41 -3.85
C GLY A 189 11.48 -1.73 -4.61
N LYS A 190 11.81 -2.81 -3.91
CA LYS A 190 12.11 -4.12 -4.53
C LYS A 190 11.29 -5.25 -3.93
N ARG A 191 11.18 -6.33 -4.66
CA ARG A 191 10.46 -7.56 -4.27
C ARG A 191 11.25 -8.77 -4.71
N SER A 192 10.97 -9.92 -4.09
CA SER A 192 11.61 -11.17 -4.43
C SER A 192 10.62 -12.32 -4.35
N THR A 193 10.89 -13.38 -5.11
CA THR A 193 10.17 -14.65 -5.01
C THR A 193 11.17 -15.75 -4.70
N LEU A 194 10.81 -16.58 -3.72
CA LEU A 194 11.64 -17.68 -3.24
C LEU A 194 10.86 -18.99 -3.27
N THR A 195 11.35 -19.99 -3.95
CA THR A 195 10.89 -21.38 -3.80
C THR A 195 11.85 -22.10 -2.85
N LEU A 196 11.31 -22.61 -1.74
CA LEU A 196 12.06 -23.35 -0.73
C LEU A 196 12.25 -24.81 -1.15
N SER A 197 13.17 -25.51 -0.49
CA SER A 197 13.54 -26.90 -0.81
C SER A 197 12.40 -27.92 -0.66
N ASP A 198 11.32 -27.57 0.03
CA ASP A 198 10.10 -28.38 0.13
C ASP A 198 9.05 -28.07 -0.96
N GLY A 199 9.36 -27.17 -1.90
CA GLY A 199 8.44 -26.68 -2.92
C GLY A 199 7.50 -25.57 -2.46
N SER A 200 7.59 -25.13 -1.21
CA SER A 200 6.81 -23.96 -0.72
C SER A 200 7.29 -22.69 -1.43
N LYS A 201 6.34 -21.82 -1.81
CA LYS A 201 6.61 -20.56 -2.50
C LYS A 201 6.38 -19.38 -1.59
N VAL A 202 7.35 -18.46 -1.54
CA VAL A 202 7.31 -17.25 -0.72
C VAL A 202 7.49 -16.05 -1.62
N TRP A 203 6.56 -15.11 -1.57
CA TRP A 203 6.71 -13.76 -2.13
C TRP A 203 7.12 -12.85 -0.98
N LEU A 204 8.18 -12.09 -1.19
CA LEU A 204 8.69 -11.13 -0.22
C LEU A 204 8.39 -9.73 -0.73
N ASN A 205 7.67 -8.95 0.08
CA ASN A 205 7.38 -7.55 -0.19
C ASN A 205 8.58 -6.67 0.20
N SER A 206 8.55 -5.42 -0.25
CA SER A 206 9.56 -4.41 0.03
C SER A 206 9.81 -4.23 1.55
N GLY A 207 11.06 -4.13 1.95
CA GLY A 207 11.45 -4.00 3.37
C GLY A 207 11.47 -5.32 4.14
N SER A 208 11.50 -6.47 3.45
CA SER A 208 11.46 -7.78 4.10
C SER A 208 12.86 -8.36 4.34
N VAL A 209 13.00 -8.98 5.50
CA VAL A 209 14.18 -9.76 5.90
C VAL A 209 13.72 -11.15 6.32
N LEU A 210 14.07 -12.15 5.51
CA LEU A 210 13.71 -13.56 5.72
C LEU A 210 14.95 -14.40 5.93
N GLU A 211 14.96 -15.14 7.03
CA GLU A 211 15.98 -16.14 7.34
C GLU A 211 15.39 -17.53 7.07
N PHE A 212 16.14 -18.38 6.35
CA PHE A 212 15.69 -19.72 5.98
C PHE A 212 16.86 -20.67 5.74
N PRO A 213 16.72 -21.98 5.98
CA PRO A 213 17.74 -22.95 5.66
C PRO A 213 17.71 -23.30 4.17
N ALA A 214 18.86 -23.68 3.59
CA ALA A 214 18.88 -24.23 2.23
C ALA A 214 18.09 -25.54 2.10
N GLN A 215 18.12 -26.35 3.15
CA GLN A 215 17.34 -27.58 3.28
C GLN A 215 16.67 -27.63 4.65
N PHE A 216 15.42 -28.08 4.69
CA PHE A 216 14.74 -28.32 5.95
C PHE A 216 15.24 -29.60 6.61
N THR A 217 15.33 -29.58 7.95
CA THR A 217 15.66 -30.78 8.75
C THR A 217 14.54 -31.84 8.69
N GLU A 218 14.81 -33.05 9.15
CA GLU A 218 13.83 -34.13 9.10
C GLU A 218 12.54 -33.83 9.89
N ASN A 219 12.63 -33.06 11.00
CA ASN A 219 11.55 -32.90 11.93
C ASN A 219 10.72 -31.62 11.79
N LYS A 220 11.22 -30.58 11.11
CA LYS A 220 10.50 -29.31 10.96
C LYS A 220 10.91 -28.56 9.71
N ARG A 221 9.97 -27.76 9.19
CA ARG A 221 10.18 -26.75 8.15
C ARG A 221 10.00 -25.39 8.82
N GLU A 222 11.07 -24.64 8.96
CA GLU A 222 11.03 -23.36 9.68
C GLU A 222 11.75 -22.27 8.92
N VAL A 223 11.10 -21.11 8.83
CA VAL A 223 11.67 -19.84 8.38
C VAL A 223 11.41 -18.75 9.40
N ARG A 224 12.21 -17.68 9.41
CA ARG A 224 12.06 -16.57 10.33
C ARG A 224 11.89 -15.27 9.54
N LEU A 225 10.74 -14.60 9.71
CA LEU A 225 10.51 -13.25 9.22
C LEU A 225 10.99 -12.27 10.29
N ALA A 226 12.19 -11.71 10.10
CA ALA A 226 12.75 -10.75 11.02
C ALA A 226 12.08 -9.37 10.91
N SER A 227 11.68 -8.98 9.70
CA SER A 227 10.95 -7.75 9.39
C SER A 227 10.24 -7.88 8.05
N GLY A 228 9.26 -7.04 7.78
CA GLY A 228 8.62 -6.93 6.47
C GLY A 228 7.35 -7.74 6.34
N GLU A 229 7.06 -8.16 5.10
CA GLU A 229 5.81 -8.86 4.75
C GLU A 229 6.09 -9.96 3.75
N ILE A 230 5.49 -11.12 3.99
CA ILE A 230 5.52 -12.26 3.09
C ILE A 230 4.12 -12.81 2.82
N TYR A 231 3.87 -13.18 1.58
CA TYR A 231 2.79 -14.09 1.23
C TYR A 231 3.42 -15.46 0.95
N ILE A 232 2.83 -16.52 1.50
CA ILE A 232 3.39 -17.85 1.38
C ILE A 232 2.32 -18.89 0.99
N GLU A 233 2.69 -19.75 0.04
CA GLU A 233 1.96 -20.95 -0.34
C GLU A 233 2.77 -22.16 0.09
N VAL A 234 2.41 -22.73 1.23
CA VAL A 234 3.13 -23.86 1.84
C VAL A 234 2.74 -25.15 1.16
N ALA A 235 3.73 -25.91 0.72
CA ALA A 235 3.54 -27.26 0.16
C ALA A 235 2.90 -28.18 1.22
N PRO A 236 1.80 -28.91 0.89
CA PRO A 236 1.11 -29.76 1.84
C PRO A 236 1.99 -30.90 2.36
N ASP A 237 2.09 -31.02 3.68
CA ASP A 237 2.70 -32.12 4.40
C ASP A 237 2.06 -32.26 5.77
N SER A 238 1.26 -33.32 5.96
CA SER A 238 0.53 -33.56 7.22
C SER A 238 1.40 -34.07 8.36
N GLN A 239 2.59 -34.56 8.07
CA GLN A 239 3.52 -35.13 9.05
C GLN A 239 4.52 -34.09 9.56
N LYS A 240 4.92 -33.14 8.71
CA LYS A 240 5.98 -32.19 8.98
C LYS A 240 5.43 -30.75 8.91
N PRO A 241 5.11 -30.14 10.05
CA PRO A 241 4.58 -28.78 10.08
C PRO A 241 5.57 -27.77 9.52
N PHE A 242 5.03 -26.69 8.93
CA PHE A 242 5.78 -25.52 8.52
C PHE A 242 5.59 -24.41 9.54
N HIS A 243 6.68 -23.77 9.93
CA HIS A 243 6.70 -22.68 10.90
C HIS A 243 7.20 -21.38 10.27
N VAL A 244 6.50 -20.28 10.54
CA VAL A 244 7.02 -18.93 10.31
C VAL A 244 7.16 -18.28 11.69
N SER A 245 8.39 -18.05 12.13
CA SER A 245 8.67 -17.36 13.38
C SER A 245 8.90 -15.86 13.13
N THR A 246 8.40 -15.04 14.04
CA THR A 246 8.65 -13.59 14.10
C THR A 246 9.25 -13.26 15.47
N SER A 247 9.50 -11.98 15.77
CA SER A 247 9.90 -11.55 17.13
C SER A 247 8.83 -11.82 18.18
N ASP A 248 7.53 -11.86 17.81
CA ASP A 248 6.41 -11.77 18.74
C ASP A 248 5.55 -13.02 18.78
N PHE A 249 5.52 -13.76 17.68
CA PHE A 249 4.68 -14.95 17.56
C PHE A 249 5.23 -15.96 16.56
N ASN A 250 4.71 -17.18 16.66
CA ASN A 250 4.99 -18.26 15.72
C ASN A 250 3.70 -18.66 15.00
N VAL A 251 3.79 -18.85 13.70
CA VAL A 251 2.74 -19.36 12.81
C VAL A 251 3.05 -20.81 12.49
N LYS A 252 2.09 -21.73 12.67
CA LYS A 252 2.22 -23.15 12.35
C LYS A 252 1.14 -23.59 11.38
N VAL A 253 1.56 -24.26 10.30
CA VAL A 253 0.65 -24.75 9.23
C VAL A 253 1.11 -26.11 8.70
N TYR A 254 0.25 -26.79 7.88
CA TYR A 254 0.55 -28.07 7.25
C TYR A 254 0.38 -28.07 5.72
N GLY A 255 -0.06 -26.96 5.12
CA GLY A 255 -0.36 -26.80 3.70
C GLY A 255 -1.42 -25.72 3.56
N THR A 256 -0.99 -24.48 3.43
CA THR A 256 -1.83 -23.32 3.72
C THR A 256 -1.32 -22.13 2.91
N LYS A 257 -2.23 -21.26 2.47
CA LYS A 257 -1.90 -19.98 1.84
C LYS A 257 -2.25 -18.85 2.80
N PHE A 258 -1.29 -18.03 3.14
CA PHE A 258 -1.48 -16.95 4.12
C PHE A 258 -0.46 -15.82 3.92
N ASN A 259 -0.79 -14.66 4.46
CA ASN A 259 0.08 -13.48 4.50
C ASN A 259 0.52 -13.22 5.94
N VAL A 260 1.77 -12.82 6.13
CA VAL A 260 2.33 -12.38 7.42
C VAL A 260 2.96 -11.03 7.24
N SER A 261 2.51 -10.04 8.01
CA SER A 261 3.10 -8.70 8.08
C SER A 261 3.73 -8.50 9.46
N ALA A 262 5.02 -8.14 9.47
CA ALA A 262 5.84 -7.92 10.66
C ALA A 262 6.67 -6.63 10.55
N TYR A 263 6.16 -5.59 9.90
CA TYR A 263 6.77 -4.27 9.87
C TYR A 263 6.75 -3.63 11.27
N ALA A 264 7.82 -2.92 11.62
CA ALA A 264 7.92 -2.24 12.91
C ALA A 264 6.99 -1.02 13.04
N ASP A 265 6.67 -0.38 11.92
CA ASP A 265 5.87 0.85 11.81
C ASP A 265 4.39 0.61 11.48
N SER A 266 3.95 -0.66 11.48
CA SER A 266 2.57 -1.06 11.22
C SER A 266 2.14 -2.20 12.13
N PRO A 267 0.82 -2.38 12.37
CA PRO A 267 0.32 -3.49 13.16
C PRO A 267 0.74 -4.83 12.56
N ARG A 268 1.40 -5.66 13.38
CA ARG A 268 1.78 -7.01 12.95
C ARG A 268 0.55 -7.87 12.82
N SER A 269 0.45 -8.62 11.73
CA SER A 269 -0.77 -9.40 11.46
C SER A 269 -0.52 -10.64 10.62
N VAL A 270 -1.46 -11.56 10.69
CA VAL A 270 -1.54 -12.75 9.84
C VAL A 270 -2.91 -12.81 9.21
N VAL A 271 -2.97 -13.02 7.90
CA VAL A 271 -4.23 -13.17 7.14
C VAL A 271 -4.25 -14.55 6.50
N LEU A 272 -5.29 -15.33 6.78
CA LEU A 272 -5.47 -16.66 6.20
C LEU A 272 -6.28 -16.58 4.90
N VAL A 273 -5.70 -17.10 3.83
CA VAL A 273 -6.35 -17.19 2.51
C VAL A 273 -7.01 -18.55 2.32
N GLU A 274 -6.24 -19.64 2.55
CA GLU A 274 -6.71 -21.02 2.33
C GLU A 274 -6.06 -21.97 3.34
N GLY A 275 -6.81 -22.92 3.86
CA GLY A 275 -6.34 -23.94 4.79
C GLY A 275 -6.62 -23.60 6.25
N ARG A 276 -5.67 -23.86 7.14
CA ARG A 276 -5.75 -23.59 8.59
C ARG A 276 -4.42 -23.07 9.12
N VAL A 277 -4.48 -22.04 9.92
CA VAL A 277 -3.32 -21.44 10.62
C VAL A 277 -3.53 -21.59 12.12
N SER A 278 -2.47 -22.00 12.80
CA SER A 278 -2.32 -21.87 14.24
C SER A 278 -1.32 -20.78 14.56
N LEU A 279 -1.68 -19.85 15.45
CA LEU A 279 -0.85 -18.73 15.91
C LEU A 279 -0.55 -18.89 17.39
N LYS A 280 0.73 -18.86 17.74
CA LYS A 280 1.18 -18.95 19.11
C LYS A 280 2.00 -17.71 19.48
N PRO A 281 1.42 -16.75 20.23
CA PRO A 281 2.18 -15.65 20.80
C PRO A 281 3.20 -16.15 21.81
N VAL A 282 4.26 -15.37 22.06
CA VAL A 282 5.24 -15.68 23.10
C VAL A 282 4.53 -15.72 24.46
N ASN A 283 4.65 -16.86 25.18
CA ASN A 283 4.10 -17.07 26.53
C ASN A 283 2.56 -16.96 26.66
N LYS A 284 1.82 -17.14 25.58
CA LYS A 284 0.34 -17.11 25.57
C LYS A 284 -0.26 -18.38 24.96
N LYS A 285 -1.59 -18.48 25.03
CA LYS A 285 -2.32 -19.59 24.43
C LYS A 285 -2.37 -19.47 22.90
N GLU A 286 -2.29 -20.61 22.25
CA GLU A 286 -2.46 -20.77 20.80
C GLU A 286 -3.89 -20.42 20.38
N ILE A 287 -4.03 -19.76 19.23
CA ILE A 287 -5.30 -19.50 18.57
C ILE A 287 -5.28 -20.04 17.14
N PHE A 288 -6.46 -20.23 16.54
CA PHE A 288 -6.62 -20.72 15.18
C PHE A 288 -7.34 -19.69 14.32
N LEU A 289 -6.95 -19.61 13.04
CA LEU A 289 -7.64 -18.82 12.03
C LEU A 289 -8.35 -19.74 11.03
N SER A 290 -9.50 -19.26 10.57
CA SER A 290 -10.24 -19.76 9.42
C SER A 290 -9.97 -18.88 8.18
N PRO A 291 -10.22 -19.39 6.95
CA PRO A 291 -10.10 -18.58 5.74
C PRO A 291 -10.88 -17.26 5.82
N SER A 292 -10.29 -16.21 5.26
CA SER A 292 -10.78 -14.82 5.31
C SER A 292 -10.78 -14.20 6.72
N GLU A 293 -9.97 -14.71 7.64
CA GLU A 293 -9.73 -14.08 8.93
C GLU A 293 -8.33 -13.46 8.98
N GLN A 294 -8.27 -12.29 9.59
CA GLN A 294 -7.06 -11.60 10.01
C GLN A 294 -6.91 -11.69 11.53
N ALA A 295 -5.71 -12.00 12.00
CA ALA A 295 -5.29 -11.82 13.38
C ALA A 295 -4.30 -10.66 13.46
N VAL A 296 -4.63 -9.62 14.22
CA VAL A 296 -3.77 -8.46 14.50
C VAL A 296 -3.17 -8.63 15.88
N TYR A 297 -1.84 -8.62 15.96
CA TYR A 297 -1.10 -8.71 17.21
C TYR A 297 -1.14 -7.38 17.96
N SER A 298 -1.49 -7.43 19.23
CA SER A 298 -1.62 -6.27 20.10
C SER A 298 -0.45 -6.18 21.09
N ASP A 299 -0.17 -5.00 21.61
CA ASP A 299 0.92 -4.72 22.57
C ASP A 299 0.80 -5.51 23.89
N ASN A 300 -0.41 -5.95 24.24
CA ASN A 300 -0.64 -6.84 25.39
C ASN A 300 -0.22 -8.29 25.15
N GLY A 301 0.32 -8.62 23.99
CA GLY A 301 0.78 -9.94 23.60
C GLY A 301 -0.35 -10.91 23.20
N THR A 302 -1.50 -10.40 22.76
CA THR A 302 -2.62 -11.21 22.28
C THR A 302 -3.00 -10.86 20.85
N PHE A 303 -3.80 -11.70 20.20
CA PHE A 303 -4.35 -11.43 18.89
C PHE A 303 -5.82 -11.00 18.99
N ASN A 304 -6.17 -9.97 18.22
CA ASN A 304 -7.53 -9.61 17.87
C ASN A 304 -7.85 -10.17 16.49
N THR A 305 -8.93 -10.91 16.35
CA THR A 305 -9.32 -11.56 15.09
C THR A 305 -10.53 -10.86 14.48
N GLN A 306 -10.54 -10.73 13.16
CA GLN A 306 -11.64 -10.16 12.38
C GLN A 306 -11.74 -10.81 11.01
N LYS A 307 -12.93 -10.79 10.40
CA LYS A 307 -13.12 -11.17 9.00
C LYS A 307 -12.69 -10.02 8.09
N VAL A 308 -11.99 -10.36 7.01
CA VAL A 308 -11.45 -9.38 6.05
C VAL A 308 -11.62 -9.86 4.61
N ASP A 309 -11.58 -8.91 3.67
CA ASP A 309 -11.29 -9.24 2.29
C ASP A 309 -9.78 -9.47 2.14
N VAL A 310 -9.40 -10.71 1.85
CA VAL A 310 -7.99 -11.12 1.73
C VAL A 310 -7.23 -10.35 0.63
N ASN A 311 -7.93 -9.86 -0.40
CA ASN A 311 -7.31 -9.13 -1.50
C ASN A 311 -6.60 -7.86 -1.03
N GLN A 312 -7.12 -7.18 0.00
CA GLN A 312 -6.48 -6.00 0.57
C GLN A 312 -5.06 -6.28 1.11
N PHE A 313 -4.77 -7.53 1.46
CA PHE A 313 -3.50 -7.95 2.07
C PHE A 313 -2.56 -8.69 1.12
N ILE A 314 -3.07 -9.18 -0.01
CA ILE A 314 -2.26 -9.98 -0.95
C ILE A 314 -2.17 -9.39 -2.35
N SER A 315 -2.89 -8.30 -2.63
CA SER A 315 -2.93 -7.65 -3.94
C SER A 315 -1.56 -7.14 -4.41
N TRP A 316 -0.69 -6.74 -3.47
CA TRP A 316 0.65 -6.22 -3.77
C TRP A 316 1.50 -7.19 -4.62
N LYS A 317 1.34 -8.50 -4.43
CA LYS A 317 2.04 -9.51 -5.26
C LYS A 317 1.57 -9.56 -6.72
N ASN A 318 0.39 -9.00 -7.00
CA ASN A 318 -0.23 -8.94 -8.32
C ASN A 318 -0.06 -7.56 -9.00
N GLY A 319 0.76 -6.66 -8.41
CA GLY A 319 1.06 -5.36 -8.98
C GLY A 319 0.00 -4.28 -8.76
N TYR A 320 -0.87 -4.43 -7.76
CA TYR A 320 -1.79 -3.39 -7.31
C TYR A 320 -1.99 -3.44 -5.79
N LEU A 321 -2.45 -2.33 -5.22
CA LEU A 321 -2.89 -2.25 -3.82
C LEU A 321 -4.40 -2.06 -3.80
N GLU A 322 -5.09 -2.80 -2.94
CA GLU A 322 -6.54 -2.72 -2.75
C GLU A 322 -6.87 -2.24 -1.34
N PHE A 323 -7.73 -1.23 -1.26
CA PHE A 323 -8.07 -0.54 -0.02
C PHE A 323 -9.58 -0.51 0.19
N ASP A 324 -10.02 -0.69 1.43
CA ASP A 324 -11.40 -0.43 1.86
C ASP A 324 -11.39 0.40 3.14
N LYS A 325 -11.77 1.67 3.02
CA LYS A 325 -11.75 2.65 4.11
C LYS A 325 -10.41 2.71 4.85
N THR A 326 -9.32 2.41 4.16
CA THR A 326 -7.98 2.39 4.73
C THR A 326 -7.53 3.83 5.02
N PRO A 327 -7.00 4.13 6.22
CA PRO A 327 -6.47 5.46 6.53
C PRO A 327 -5.40 5.88 5.52
N MET A 328 -5.43 7.13 5.06
CA MET A 328 -4.48 7.63 4.05
C MET A 328 -3.02 7.52 4.51
N THR A 329 -2.75 7.62 5.81
CA THR A 329 -1.41 7.40 6.36
C THR A 329 -0.90 5.98 6.07
N GLU A 330 -1.76 4.96 6.18
CA GLU A 330 -1.39 3.58 5.88
C GLU A 330 -1.25 3.36 4.36
N VAL A 331 -2.10 3.99 3.55
CA VAL A 331 -1.98 3.98 2.07
C VAL A 331 -0.62 4.52 1.65
N LEU A 332 -0.21 5.67 2.21
CA LEU A 332 1.09 6.28 1.91
C LEU A 332 2.27 5.42 2.38
N LYS A 333 2.17 4.78 3.55
CA LYS A 333 3.19 3.83 4.02
C LYS A 333 3.39 2.69 3.02
N GLN A 334 2.31 2.08 2.53
CA GLN A 334 2.40 0.99 1.56
C GLN A 334 3.01 1.45 0.23
N ILE A 335 2.62 2.62 -0.26
CA ILE A 335 3.20 3.23 -1.48
C ILE A 335 4.67 3.58 -1.24
N GLY A 336 4.99 4.18 -0.09
CA GLY A 336 6.36 4.52 0.29
C GLY A 336 7.29 3.32 0.29
N ARG A 337 6.87 2.21 0.88
CA ARG A 337 7.62 0.96 0.87
C ARG A 337 7.80 0.41 -0.54
N TYR A 338 6.72 0.42 -1.34
CA TYR A 338 6.73 -0.14 -2.69
C TYR A 338 7.67 0.60 -3.63
N TYR A 339 7.78 1.94 -3.51
CA TYR A 339 8.57 2.79 -4.40
C TYR A 339 9.85 3.34 -3.77
N ASN A 340 10.15 3.00 -2.53
CA ASN A 340 11.24 3.58 -1.73
C ASN A 340 11.13 5.10 -1.60
N LEU A 341 9.97 5.57 -1.12
CA LEU A 341 9.66 6.98 -0.98
C LEU A 341 9.42 7.38 0.45
N SER A 342 9.74 8.62 0.75
CA SER A 342 9.37 9.31 1.98
C SER A 342 8.29 10.35 1.70
N PHE A 343 7.34 10.50 2.61
CA PHE A 343 6.32 11.52 2.56
C PHE A 343 6.51 12.48 3.72
N ASP A 344 6.67 13.75 3.41
CA ASP A 344 6.60 14.84 4.36
C ASP A 344 5.23 15.51 4.23
N LEU A 345 4.57 15.78 5.33
CA LEU A 345 3.24 16.35 5.35
C LEU A 345 3.33 17.83 5.73
N ASP A 346 2.76 18.69 4.89
CA ASP A 346 2.58 20.09 5.29
C ASP A 346 1.66 20.19 6.51
N ASN A 347 1.93 21.14 7.41
CA ASN A 347 1.26 21.31 8.70
C ASN A 347 -0.27 21.43 8.60
N ASP A 348 -0.79 21.85 7.45
CA ASP A 348 -2.21 22.01 7.19
C ASP A 348 -2.92 20.73 6.73
N VAL A 349 -2.15 19.65 6.43
CA VAL A 349 -2.70 18.40 5.89
C VAL A 349 -3.13 17.44 6.99
N ASN A 350 -4.43 17.31 7.20
CA ASN A 350 -4.99 16.34 8.16
C ASN A 350 -5.39 15.04 7.44
N LEU A 351 -4.43 14.11 7.25
CA LEU A 351 -4.68 12.81 6.64
C LEU A 351 -5.30 11.77 7.59
N GLN A 352 -5.27 12.00 8.91
CA GLN A 352 -5.76 11.02 9.89
C GLN A 352 -7.25 10.73 9.77
N LYS A 353 -8.03 11.68 9.24
CA LYS A 353 -9.48 11.54 9.03
C LYS A 353 -9.86 11.13 7.61
N ARG A 354 -8.89 10.95 6.72
CA ARG A 354 -9.13 10.59 5.32
C ARG A 354 -8.88 9.12 5.13
N THR A 355 -9.74 8.50 4.35
CA THR A 355 -9.63 7.07 4.01
C THR A 355 -9.65 6.90 2.50
N CYS A 356 -8.99 5.85 2.04
CA CYS A 356 -8.98 5.42 0.65
C CYS A 356 -9.84 4.16 0.50
N THR A 357 -10.64 4.10 -0.56
CA THR A 357 -11.34 2.89 -0.99
C THR A 357 -11.17 2.74 -2.49
N GLY A 358 -10.70 1.58 -2.93
CA GLY A 358 -10.47 1.26 -4.33
C GLY A 358 -9.14 0.58 -4.59
N LYS A 359 -8.72 0.55 -5.86
CA LYS A 359 -7.48 -0.08 -6.31
C LYS A 359 -6.51 0.96 -6.85
N ILE A 360 -5.27 0.87 -6.41
CA ILE A 360 -4.14 1.65 -6.94
C ILE A 360 -3.23 0.67 -7.68
N TYR A 361 -3.18 0.79 -9.01
CA TYR A 361 -2.26 -0.01 -9.81
C TYR A 361 -0.84 0.54 -9.67
N LEU A 362 0.08 -0.37 -9.37
CA LEU A 362 1.48 -0.05 -9.15
C LEU A 362 2.18 0.02 -10.51
N SER A 363 2.39 1.22 -11.00
CA SER A 363 3.01 1.53 -12.28
C SER A 363 4.48 1.90 -12.09
N GLU A 364 5.32 1.68 -13.12
CA GLU A 364 6.67 2.26 -13.17
C GLU A 364 6.64 3.79 -13.22
N ASN A 365 5.55 4.37 -13.73
CA ASN A 365 5.35 5.81 -13.72
C ASN A 365 4.69 6.24 -12.40
N MET A 366 5.51 6.71 -11.49
CA MET A 366 5.13 7.20 -10.18
C MET A 366 4.15 8.37 -10.21
N ASP A 367 4.25 9.26 -11.19
CA ASP A 367 3.37 10.43 -11.28
C ASP A 367 1.89 10.00 -11.47
N ASN A 368 1.65 8.88 -12.16
CA ASN A 368 0.30 8.32 -12.28
C ASN A 368 -0.23 7.81 -10.93
N VAL A 369 0.62 7.16 -10.15
CA VAL A 369 0.26 6.65 -8.82
C VAL A 369 -0.06 7.83 -7.89
N MET A 370 0.81 8.84 -7.85
CA MET A 370 0.64 10.01 -6.98
C MET A 370 -0.53 10.90 -7.42
N THR A 371 -0.79 10.98 -8.72
CA THR A 371 -2.01 11.65 -9.23
C THR A 371 -3.26 10.95 -8.71
N THR A 372 -3.29 9.61 -8.73
CA THR A 372 -4.41 8.84 -8.19
C THR A 372 -4.56 9.06 -6.68
N VAL A 373 -3.45 9.04 -5.94
CA VAL A 373 -3.43 9.36 -4.49
C VAL A 373 -3.96 10.76 -4.24
N GLY A 374 -3.50 11.76 -4.98
CA GLY A 374 -3.95 13.17 -4.86
C GLY A 374 -5.46 13.30 -5.09
N ILE A 375 -6.01 12.63 -6.10
CA ILE A 375 -7.45 12.62 -6.39
C ILE A 375 -8.24 11.99 -5.22
N LEU A 376 -7.80 10.82 -4.74
CA LEU A 376 -8.49 10.07 -3.68
C LEU A 376 -8.42 10.79 -2.33
N SER A 377 -7.32 11.47 -2.04
CA SER A 377 -7.10 12.18 -0.78
C SER A 377 -7.51 13.66 -0.82
N SER A 378 -7.87 14.20 -1.99
CA SER A 378 -8.07 15.64 -2.21
C SER A 378 -6.85 16.45 -1.78
N THR A 379 -5.66 16.01 -2.19
CA THR A 379 -4.37 16.66 -1.91
C THR A 379 -3.59 16.88 -3.20
N LYS A 380 -2.61 17.78 -3.15
CA LYS A 380 -1.58 17.94 -4.16
C LYS A 380 -0.26 17.45 -3.61
N TYR A 381 0.64 17.06 -4.48
CA TYR A 381 1.99 16.67 -4.12
C TYR A 381 3.03 17.46 -4.89
N ILE A 382 4.16 17.72 -4.24
CA ILE A 382 5.37 18.24 -4.86
C ILE A 382 6.46 17.20 -4.64
N LYS A 383 7.14 16.81 -5.69
CA LYS A 383 8.25 15.86 -5.64
C LYS A 383 9.56 16.61 -5.51
N ASP A 384 10.34 16.29 -4.47
CA ASP A 384 11.71 16.77 -4.28
C ASP A 384 12.63 15.57 -4.02
N ASN A 385 13.56 15.28 -4.93
CA ASN A 385 14.69 14.33 -4.79
C ASN A 385 14.39 12.97 -4.10
N ASN A 386 13.31 12.27 -4.37
CA ASN A 386 12.78 11.07 -3.72
C ASN A 386 11.91 11.33 -2.48
N GLN A 387 11.75 12.59 -2.04
CA GLN A 387 10.71 12.95 -1.09
C GLN A 387 9.47 13.44 -1.84
N VAL A 388 8.32 13.08 -1.33
CA VAL A 388 7.04 13.51 -1.88
C VAL A 388 6.30 14.28 -0.80
N TYR A 389 6.02 15.55 -1.08
CA TYR A 389 5.23 16.39 -0.17
C TYR A 389 3.77 16.32 -0.57
N ILE A 390 2.91 16.16 0.42
CA ILE A 390 1.45 16.16 0.22
C ILE A 390 0.89 17.41 0.88
N ILE A 391 0.27 18.26 0.09
CA ILE A 391 -0.36 19.50 0.55
C ILE A 391 -1.86 19.48 0.28
N ASN A 392 -2.63 20.21 1.09
CA ASN A 392 -4.06 20.41 0.83
C ASN A 392 -4.28 21.15 -0.48
N GLU A 393 -5.35 20.82 -1.19
CA GLU A 393 -5.82 21.70 -2.24
C GLU A 393 -6.30 23.02 -1.62
N PRO A 394 -5.92 24.17 -2.17
CA PRO A 394 -6.52 25.43 -1.78
C PRO A 394 -8.03 25.34 -2.05
N ASN A 395 -8.83 25.69 -1.05
CA ASN A 395 -10.28 25.79 -1.15
C ASN A 395 -10.71 26.80 -2.20
#